data_47015d512804dc55c0dfa2562dfa1d3f
#
_entry.id   47015d512804dc55c0dfa2562dfa1d3f
#
_cell.length_a   1.000
_cell.length_b   1.000
_cell.length_c   1.000
_cell.angle_alpha   90.00
_cell.angle_beta   90.00
_cell.angle_gamma   90.00
#
_symmetry.space_group_name_H-M   'P 1'
#
loop_
_entity.id
_entity.type
_entity.pdbx_description
1 polymer ?
#
loop_
_entity_poly.entity_id
_entity_poly.type
_entity_poly.pdbx_seq_one_letter_code
_entity_poly.pdbx_strand_id
1 'polypeptide(L)'
;PYTKDRCSNALWWFISDYAVGFIAGWGIHPIDIAFWGGGKLVTTPLTIEGKGTWPTQGICDTAMNWDVVLKYDSGLTMNFTGWPCREEWKQRYGNNIQSHGTAFEGSEGWVHVDRAAISANHKELLATEFGPNDIRLPESGNHVRNLLDCVKTRSKPVAHIDDAVQGDIICQISDIAIRLEQK
;
A
#
# COMPACT_ATOMS: atom_id res chain seq x y z
N PRO A 1 12.22 19.22 20.55
CA PRO A 1 11.67 20.47 21.10
C PRO A 1 10.61 21.07 20.18
N TYR A 2 9.62 21.72 20.73
CA TYR A 2 8.61 22.44 19.96
C TYR A 2 9.23 23.60 19.19
N THR A 3 8.97 23.67 17.89
CA THR A 3 9.22 24.83 17.04
C THR A 3 8.03 25.01 16.11
N LYS A 4 7.80 26.25 15.64
CA LYS A 4 6.70 26.53 14.73
C LYS A 4 6.76 25.68 13.46
N ASP A 5 7.94 25.47 12.90
CA ASP A 5 8.13 24.69 11.68
C ASP A 5 7.88 23.20 11.91
N ARG A 6 8.35 22.62 13.03
CA ARG A 6 8.11 21.21 13.37
C ARG A 6 6.64 20.88 13.59
N CYS A 7 5.84 21.84 14.02
CA CYS A 7 4.42 21.66 14.31
C CYS A 7 3.49 22.26 13.24
N SER A 8 4.04 22.61 12.06
CA SER A 8 3.22 23.11 10.97
C SER A 8 2.37 22.01 10.36
N ASN A 9 1.20 22.35 9.85
CA ASN A 9 0.29 21.41 9.21
C ASN A 9 0.90 20.70 7.99
N ALA A 10 1.90 21.32 7.32
CA ALA A 10 2.52 20.78 6.15
C ALA A 10 3.77 19.92 6.44
N LEU A 11 4.50 20.20 7.51
CA LEU A 11 5.83 19.63 7.73
C LEU A 11 5.89 18.52 8.78
N TRP A 12 4.99 18.50 9.77
CA TRP A 12 5.04 17.51 10.86
C TRP A 12 5.09 16.07 10.35
N TRP A 13 4.41 15.80 9.26
CA TRP A 13 4.31 14.49 8.65
C TRP A 13 5.64 13.95 8.11
N PHE A 14 6.53 14.85 7.71
CA PHE A 14 7.85 14.52 7.15
C PHE A 14 8.98 14.56 8.18
N ILE A 15 8.66 14.61 9.46
CA ILE A 15 9.61 14.62 10.57
C ILE A 15 9.51 13.27 11.28
N SER A 16 10.58 12.49 11.25
CA SER A 16 10.58 11.10 11.73
C SER A 16 10.29 10.94 13.22
N ASP A 17 10.45 11.99 14.03
CA ASP A 17 10.00 12.01 15.43
C ASP A 17 8.47 11.86 15.57
N TYR A 18 7.69 12.15 14.53
CA TYR A 18 6.23 12.18 14.57
C TYR A 18 5.56 11.19 13.62
N ALA A 19 6.16 10.96 12.44
CA ALA A 19 5.62 10.10 11.39
C ALA A 19 6.71 9.65 10.43
N VAL A 20 6.43 8.66 9.60
CA VAL A 20 7.39 8.15 8.60
C VAL A 20 7.14 8.70 7.18
N GLY A 21 6.42 9.82 7.08
CA GLY A 21 6.18 10.51 5.81
C GLY A 21 5.26 9.75 4.86
N PHE A 22 5.52 9.90 3.57
CA PHE A 22 4.68 9.31 2.53
C PHE A 22 4.71 7.78 2.48
N ILE A 23 5.75 7.12 2.96
CA ILE A 23 5.85 5.66 2.92
C ILE A 23 4.69 4.99 3.68
N ALA A 24 4.23 5.58 4.80
CA ALA A 24 3.02 5.13 5.48
C ALA A 24 1.80 5.99 5.13
N GLY A 25 1.95 7.30 5.00
CA GLY A 25 0.84 8.22 4.77
C GLY A 25 0.11 7.99 3.44
N TRP A 26 0.82 7.74 2.35
CA TRP A 26 0.25 7.36 1.05
C TRP A 26 0.46 5.90 0.72
N GLY A 27 1.59 5.32 1.12
CA GLY A 27 1.93 3.93 0.84
C GLY A 27 0.95 2.93 1.42
N ILE A 28 0.28 3.26 2.52
CA ILE A 28 -0.76 2.43 3.12
C ILE A 28 -1.91 2.10 2.13
N HIS A 29 -2.27 3.02 1.23
CA HIS A 29 -3.39 2.81 0.31
C HIS A 29 -3.14 1.68 -0.71
N PRO A 30 -2.03 1.64 -1.47
CA PRO A 30 -1.75 0.50 -2.33
C PRO A 30 -1.47 -0.78 -1.54
N ILE A 31 -0.91 -0.70 -0.34
CA ILE A 31 -0.71 -1.87 0.54
C ILE A 31 -2.06 -2.45 0.98
N ASP A 32 -3.04 -1.63 1.34
CA ASP A 32 -4.40 -2.07 1.68
C ASP A 32 -5.05 -2.83 0.51
N ILE A 33 -4.92 -2.32 -0.72
CA ILE A 33 -5.38 -3.03 -1.93
C ILE A 33 -4.64 -4.37 -2.08
N ALA A 34 -3.32 -4.40 -1.82
CA ALA A 34 -2.53 -5.63 -1.89
C ALA A 34 -3.02 -6.70 -0.90
N PHE A 35 -3.39 -6.31 0.34
CA PHE A 35 -4.00 -7.22 1.31
C PHE A 35 -5.36 -7.74 0.85
N TRP A 36 -6.20 -6.89 0.28
CA TRP A 36 -7.51 -7.29 -0.21
C TRP A 36 -7.41 -8.32 -1.36
N GLY A 37 -6.51 -8.10 -2.32
CA GLY A 37 -6.33 -9.02 -3.44
C GLY A 37 -5.44 -10.23 -3.13
N GLY A 38 -4.40 -10.04 -2.33
CA GLY A 38 -3.45 -11.09 -1.97
C GLY A 38 -3.92 -12.00 -0.81
N GLY A 39 -4.83 -11.51 0.01
CA GLY A 39 -5.39 -12.28 1.12
C GLY A 39 -4.33 -12.96 1.98
N LYS A 40 -4.46 -14.27 2.16
CA LYS A 40 -3.54 -15.07 3.00
C LYS A 40 -2.11 -15.17 2.45
N LEU A 41 -1.86 -14.79 1.19
CA LEU A 41 -0.51 -14.78 0.62
C LEU A 41 0.32 -13.61 1.14
N VAL A 42 -0.32 -12.53 1.57
CA VAL A 42 0.30 -11.32 2.08
C VAL A 42 0.18 -11.30 3.61
N THR A 43 1.05 -12.01 4.29
CA THR A 43 1.07 -12.09 5.76
C THR A 43 2.28 -11.35 6.32
N THR A 44 3.25 -12.09 6.84
CA THR A 44 4.51 -11.55 7.33
C THR A 44 5.61 -11.87 6.33
N PRO A 45 6.32 -10.88 5.77
CA PRO A 45 7.41 -11.14 4.85
C PRO A 45 8.59 -11.80 5.57
N LEU A 46 9.29 -12.72 4.87
CA LEU A 46 10.51 -13.37 5.36
C LEU A 46 11.72 -12.46 5.24
N THR A 47 11.80 -11.73 4.13
CA THR A 47 12.89 -10.79 3.88
C THR A 47 12.36 -9.49 3.32
N ILE A 48 13.02 -8.41 3.69
CA ILE A 48 12.73 -7.08 3.22
C ILE A 48 14.05 -6.42 2.86
N GLU A 49 14.17 -5.98 1.63
CA GLU A 49 15.33 -5.28 1.10
C GLU A 49 14.85 -4.03 0.38
N GLY A 50 15.57 -2.93 0.49
CA GLY A 50 15.16 -1.73 -0.22
C GLY A 50 16.10 -0.57 -0.02
N LYS A 51 15.92 0.45 -0.83
CA LYS A 51 16.66 1.71 -0.78
C LYS A 51 15.71 2.89 -0.87
N GLY A 52 16.13 4.00 -0.29
CA GLY A 52 15.36 5.22 -0.28
C GLY A 52 16.20 6.44 -0.58
N THR A 53 15.53 7.56 -0.77
CA THR A 53 16.17 8.87 -0.88
C THR A 53 15.58 9.81 0.17
N TRP A 54 16.42 10.67 0.72
CA TRP A 54 16.06 11.58 1.80
C TRP A 54 16.35 13.03 1.43
N PRO A 55 15.65 14.00 2.06
CA PRO A 55 16.04 15.39 1.96
C PRO A 55 17.48 15.59 2.46
N THR A 56 18.24 16.41 1.75
CA THR A 56 19.63 16.74 2.15
C THR A 56 19.69 18.05 2.96
N GLN A 57 18.58 18.76 3.10
CA GLN A 57 18.49 20.04 3.79
C GLN A 57 17.13 20.20 4.48
N GLY A 58 17.09 21.06 5.48
CA GLY A 58 15.86 21.37 6.23
C GLY A 58 15.63 20.44 7.41
N ILE A 59 14.40 20.45 7.92
CA ILE A 59 14.00 19.70 9.12
C ILE A 59 13.26 18.39 8.80
N CYS A 60 12.92 18.15 7.53
CA CYS A 60 12.27 16.93 7.07
C CYS A 60 13.32 15.85 6.89
N ASP A 61 13.09 14.67 7.44
CA ASP A 61 14.04 13.56 7.49
C ASP A 61 13.39 12.19 7.23
N THR A 62 12.17 12.18 6.67
CA THR A 62 11.54 10.96 6.17
C THR A 62 11.90 10.71 4.71
N ALA A 63 11.77 9.45 4.26
CA ALA A 63 12.06 9.09 2.88
C ALA A 63 11.16 9.86 1.90
N MET A 64 11.76 10.42 0.84
CA MET A 64 11.07 11.12 -0.24
C MET A 64 10.69 10.18 -1.37
N ASN A 65 11.49 9.15 -1.58
CA ASN A 65 11.19 8.05 -2.49
C ASN A 65 11.79 6.76 -1.92
N TRP A 66 11.24 5.63 -2.34
CA TRP A 66 11.68 4.30 -1.90
C TRP A 66 11.44 3.27 -2.99
N ASP A 67 12.22 2.21 -2.94
CA ASP A 67 12.07 1.00 -3.74
C ASP A 67 12.39 -0.19 -2.84
N VAL A 68 11.36 -0.94 -2.44
CA VAL A 68 11.42 -2.02 -1.46
C VAL A 68 10.90 -3.31 -2.08
N VAL A 69 11.58 -4.40 -1.82
CA VAL A 69 11.19 -5.76 -2.20
C VAL A 69 10.91 -6.57 -0.94
N LEU A 70 9.71 -7.10 -0.83
CA LEU A 70 9.28 -7.96 0.26
C LEU A 70 9.05 -9.36 -0.30
N LYS A 71 9.68 -10.37 0.29
CA LYS A 71 9.50 -11.79 -0.09
C LYS A 71 8.80 -12.53 1.02
N TYR A 72 7.80 -13.30 0.67
CA TYR A 72 6.94 -14.04 1.58
C TYR A 72 7.22 -15.55 1.48
N ASP A 73 6.94 -16.29 2.55
CA ASP A 73 7.06 -17.76 2.57
C ASP A 73 6.06 -18.45 1.63
N SER A 74 4.97 -17.78 1.29
CA SER A 74 4.02 -18.21 0.26
C SER A 74 4.62 -18.24 -1.15
N GLY A 75 5.85 -17.73 -1.36
CA GLY A 75 6.48 -17.53 -2.66
C GLY A 75 6.09 -16.21 -3.33
N LEU A 76 5.17 -15.44 -2.75
CA LEU A 76 4.82 -14.10 -3.23
C LEU A 76 6.01 -13.16 -3.10
N THR A 77 6.17 -12.27 -4.07
CA THR A 77 7.07 -11.11 -3.99
C THR A 77 6.26 -9.84 -4.18
N MET A 78 6.36 -8.92 -3.23
CA MET A 78 5.77 -7.60 -3.34
C MET A 78 6.88 -6.58 -3.61
N ASN A 79 6.70 -5.78 -4.64
CA ASN A 79 7.53 -4.61 -4.90
C ASN A 79 6.75 -3.37 -4.49
N PHE A 80 7.28 -2.62 -3.55
CA PHE A 80 6.65 -1.42 -2.99
C PHE A 80 7.52 -0.20 -3.28
N THR A 81 7.03 0.70 -4.14
CA THR A 81 7.80 1.88 -4.56
C THR A 81 7.06 3.18 -4.26
N GLY A 82 7.85 4.22 -4.00
CA GLY A 82 7.38 5.59 -3.99
C GLY A 82 7.14 6.15 -5.39
N TRP A 83 6.77 7.43 -5.48
CA TRP A 83 6.60 8.13 -6.74
C TRP A 83 7.82 9.00 -7.07
N PRO A 84 8.28 9.02 -8.31
CA PRO A 84 7.77 8.27 -9.46
C PRO A 84 8.05 6.77 -9.33
N CYS A 85 7.08 5.94 -9.76
CA CYS A 85 7.26 4.50 -9.81
C CYS A 85 8.27 4.11 -10.90
N ARG A 86 8.65 2.83 -10.92
CA ARG A 86 9.56 2.29 -11.93
C ARG A 86 9.00 2.54 -13.33
N GLU A 87 9.86 2.99 -14.26
CA GLU A 87 9.44 3.31 -15.64
C GLU A 87 8.89 2.08 -16.38
N GLU A 88 9.46 0.90 -16.12
CA GLU A 88 8.97 -0.39 -16.65
C GLU A 88 7.51 -0.67 -16.30
N TRP A 89 7.04 -0.20 -15.14
CA TRP A 89 5.64 -0.35 -14.72
C TRP A 89 4.69 0.54 -15.51
N LYS A 90 5.12 1.77 -15.82
CA LYS A 90 4.34 2.67 -16.69
C LYS A 90 4.15 2.06 -18.07
N GLN A 91 5.21 1.46 -18.62
CA GLN A 91 5.15 0.79 -19.91
C GLN A 91 4.27 -0.46 -19.85
N ARG A 92 4.35 -1.23 -18.76
CA ARG A 92 3.63 -2.50 -18.59
C ARG A 92 2.14 -2.33 -18.33
N TYR A 93 1.78 -1.44 -17.41
CA TYR A 93 0.38 -1.25 -16.98
C TYR A 93 -0.31 -0.08 -17.70
N GLY A 94 0.42 0.66 -18.55
CA GLY A 94 -0.07 1.78 -19.35
C GLY A 94 0.20 3.16 -18.76
N ASN A 95 0.07 4.18 -19.59
CA ASN A 95 0.39 5.57 -19.24
C ASN A 95 -0.60 6.20 -18.23
N ASN A 96 -1.67 5.49 -17.87
CA ASN A 96 -2.71 5.97 -16.95
C ASN A 96 -2.50 5.48 -15.51
N ILE A 97 -1.32 4.92 -15.18
CA ILE A 97 -1.01 4.59 -13.80
C ILE A 97 -1.10 5.87 -12.97
N GLN A 98 -2.02 5.87 -12.03
CA GLN A 98 -2.14 6.95 -11.06
C GLN A 98 -0.94 6.95 -10.10
N SER A 99 -0.80 8.00 -9.32
CA SER A 99 0.26 8.12 -8.30
C SER A 99 0.14 7.09 -7.16
N HIS A 100 -0.82 6.20 -7.21
CA HIS A 100 -1.02 5.09 -6.27
C HIS A 100 -1.85 3.99 -6.97
N GLY A 101 -1.66 2.77 -6.55
CA GLY A 101 -2.36 1.60 -7.09
C GLY A 101 -1.58 0.33 -6.84
N THR A 102 -2.17 -0.81 -7.13
CA THR A 102 -1.57 -2.13 -6.96
C THR A 102 -1.79 -2.98 -8.18
N ALA A 103 -0.72 -3.60 -8.68
CA ALA A 103 -0.80 -4.59 -9.74
C ALA A 103 -0.58 -5.99 -9.13
N PHE A 104 -1.44 -6.92 -9.53
CA PHE A 104 -1.34 -8.34 -9.23
C PHE A 104 -0.88 -9.06 -10.49
N GLU A 105 0.26 -9.75 -10.42
CA GLU A 105 0.83 -10.49 -11.53
C GLU A 105 0.76 -12.00 -11.26
N GLY A 106 0.23 -12.73 -12.19
CA GLY A 106 0.13 -14.18 -12.16
C GLY A 106 0.58 -14.83 -13.48
N SER A 107 0.50 -16.15 -13.55
CA SER A 107 0.85 -16.92 -14.74
C SER A 107 -0.02 -16.62 -15.96
N GLU A 108 -1.24 -16.17 -15.76
CA GLU A 108 -2.22 -15.91 -16.83
C GLU A 108 -2.26 -14.43 -17.25
N GLY A 109 -1.60 -13.56 -16.51
CA GLY A 109 -1.56 -12.14 -16.82
C GLY A 109 -1.46 -11.27 -15.59
N TRP A 110 -1.87 -10.01 -15.73
CA TRP A 110 -1.90 -9.05 -14.63
C TRP A 110 -3.22 -8.28 -14.57
N VAL A 111 -3.56 -7.87 -13.36
CA VAL A 111 -4.65 -6.95 -13.06
C VAL A 111 -4.09 -5.80 -12.24
N HIS A 112 -4.35 -4.57 -12.65
CA HIS A 112 -4.00 -3.34 -11.93
C HIS A 112 -5.26 -2.67 -11.40
N VAL A 113 -5.20 -2.22 -10.15
CA VAL A 113 -6.31 -1.57 -9.44
C VAL A 113 -5.83 -0.26 -8.84
N ASP A 114 -6.56 0.80 -9.09
CA ASP A 114 -6.45 2.08 -8.40
C ASP A 114 -7.82 2.65 -8.03
N ARG A 115 -7.89 3.90 -7.56
CA ARG A 115 -9.16 4.54 -7.20
C ARG A 115 -10.06 4.87 -8.39
N ALA A 116 -9.49 4.95 -9.58
CA ALA A 116 -10.21 5.37 -10.79
C ALA A 116 -10.70 4.19 -11.61
N ALA A 117 -9.93 3.10 -11.65
CA ALA A 117 -10.17 2.01 -12.58
C ALA A 117 -9.56 0.67 -12.11
N ILE A 118 -10.06 -0.38 -12.75
CA ILE A 118 -9.42 -1.69 -12.82
C ILE A 118 -9.04 -1.96 -14.27
N SER A 119 -7.84 -2.46 -14.52
CA SER A 119 -7.34 -2.81 -15.85
C SER A 119 -6.59 -4.13 -15.82
N ALA A 120 -6.50 -4.79 -16.97
CA ALA A 120 -5.77 -6.03 -17.13
C ALA A 120 -5.15 -6.11 -18.53
N ASN A 121 -4.11 -6.94 -18.70
CA ASN A 121 -3.55 -7.19 -20.03
C ASN A 121 -4.47 -8.04 -20.92
N HIS A 122 -5.32 -8.88 -20.32
CA HIS A 122 -6.31 -9.69 -21.01
C HIS A 122 -7.71 -9.30 -20.52
N LYS A 123 -8.59 -8.91 -21.44
CA LYS A 123 -9.97 -8.50 -21.12
C LYS A 123 -10.78 -9.60 -20.45
N GLU A 124 -10.46 -10.83 -20.75
CA GLU A 124 -11.08 -12.03 -20.20
C GLU A 124 -10.93 -12.11 -18.67
N LEU A 125 -9.82 -11.60 -18.12
CA LEU A 125 -9.60 -11.52 -16.67
C LEU A 125 -10.63 -10.62 -15.98
N LEU A 126 -11.05 -9.54 -16.64
CA LEU A 126 -12.08 -8.62 -16.12
C LEU A 126 -13.52 -9.11 -16.35
N ALA A 127 -13.69 -10.04 -17.28
CA ALA A 127 -14.99 -10.64 -17.62
C ALA A 127 -15.26 -11.96 -16.87
N THR A 128 -14.36 -12.38 -15.96
CA THR A 128 -14.53 -13.60 -15.19
C THR A 128 -15.79 -13.55 -14.35
N GLU A 129 -16.69 -14.51 -14.55
CA GLU A 129 -17.87 -14.67 -13.71
C GLU A 129 -17.52 -15.43 -12.43
N PHE A 130 -17.92 -14.86 -11.29
CA PHE A 130 -17.69 -15.50 -9.99
C PHE A 130 -18.74 -16.59 -9.72
N GLY A 131 -18.26 -17.79 -9.47
CA GLY A 131 -19.06 -18.90 -9.00
C GLY A 131 -19.51 -18.75 -7.53
N PRO A 132 -20.34 -19.69 -7.06
CA PRO A 132 -20.88 -19.63 -5.68
C PRO A 132 -19.82 -19.85 -4.58
N ASN A 133 -18.68 -20.47 -4.91
CA ASN A 133 -17.59 -20.77 -3.97
C ASN A 133 -16.40 -19.80 -4.08
N ASP A 134 -16.48 -18.82 -4.97
CA ASP A 134 -15.38 -17.89 -5.16
C ASP A 134 -15.35 -16.84 -4.05
N ILE A 135 -14.14 -16.43 -3.69
CA ILE A 135 -13.93 -15.39 -2.68
C ILE A 135 -14.45 -14.06 -3.22
N ARG A 136 -15.37 -13.46 -2.49
CA ARG A 136 -15.87 -12.12 -2.77
C ARG A 136 -15.45 -11.17 -1.67
N LEU A 137 -15.00 -9.99 -2.05
CA LEU A 137 -14.73 -8.92 -1.09
C LEU A 137 -16.07 -8.40 -0.50
N PRO A 138 -16.06 -7.98 0.77
CA PRO A 138 -17.25 -7.37 1.38
C PRO A 138 -17.66 -6.10 0.65
N GLU A 139 -18.94 -5.96 0.36
CA GLU A 139 -19.47 -4.74 -0.23
C GLU A 139 -19.84 -3.71 0.85
N SER A 140 -19.49 -2.45 0.60
CA SER A 140 -19.90 -1.32 1.43
C SER A 140 -20.22 -0.11 0.56
N GLY A 141 -21.45 0.04 0.15
CA GLY A 141 -21.92 1.18 -0.63
C GLY A 141 -21.95 2.49 0.16
N ASN A 142 -21.91 2.43 1.49
CA ASN A 142 -21.83 3.59 2.36
C ASN A 142 -21.00 3.26 3.60
N HIS A 143 -19.79 3.82 3.65
CA HIS A 143 -18.81 3.55 4.69
C HIS A 143 -19.28 3.97 6.09
N VAL A 144 -19.88 5.15 6.21
CA VAL A 144 -20.41 5.64 7.49
C VAL A 144 -21.56 4.77 7.97
N ARG A 145 -22.45 4.36 7.07
CA ARG A 145 -23.55 3.46 7.41
C ARG A 145 -23.05 2.11 7.88
N ASN A 146 -22.05 1.55 7.20
CA ASN A 146 -21.41 0.30 7.63
C ASN A 146 -20.89 0.39 9.06
N LEU A 147 -20.15 1.46 9.40
CA LEU A 147 -19.67 1.68 10.76
C LEU A 147 -20.80 1.75 11.79
N LEU A 148 -21.86 2.52 11.51
CA LEU A 148 -22.99 2.68 12.43
C LEU A 148 -23.76 1.37 12.65
N ASP A 149 -23.91 0.55 11.63
CA ASP A 149 -24.54 -0.74 11.75
C ASP A 149 -23.66 -1.73 12.53
N CYS A 150 -22.35 -1.71 12.30
CA CYS A 150 -21.38 -2.52 13.08
C CYS A 150 -21.34 -2.13 14.56
N VAL A 151 -21.46 -0.83 14.89
CA VAL A 151 -21.59 -0.38 16.28
C VAL A 151 -22.83 -0.99 16.95
N LYS A 152 -23.95 -1.06 16.27
CA LYS A 152 -25.22 -1.63 16.80
C LYS A 152 -25.17 -3.14 16.92
N THR A 153 -24.63 -3.82 15.92
CA THR A 153 -24.61 -5.28 15.83
C THR A 153 -23.42 -5.92 16.49
N ARG A 154 -22.39 -5.13 16.83
CA ARG A 154 -21.07 -5.59 17.32
C ARG A 154 -20.33 -6.47 16.30
N SER A 155 -20.66 -6.34 15.01
CA SER A 155 -19.92 -6.98 13.92
C SER A 155 -18.67 -6.18 13.51
N LYS A 156 -17.79 -6.82 12.77
CA LYS A 156 -16.59 -6.16 12.22
C LYS A 156 -16.99 -5.25 11.04
N PRO A 157 -16.50 -3.99 10.98
CA PRO A 157 -16.68 -3.15 9.81
C PRO A 157 -15.83 -3.64 8.64
N VAL A 158 -16.18 -3.21 7.42
CA VAL A 158 -15.40 -3.53 6.21
C VAL A 158 -13.97 -3.00 6.33
N ALA A 159 -13.79 -1.77 6.82
CA ALA A 159 -12.46 -1.23 7.16
C ALA A 159 -12.13 -1.59 8.61
N HIS A 160 -11.57 -2.76 8.81
CA HIS A 160 -11.24 -3.30 10.13
C HIS A 160 -9.88 -2.79 10.60
N ILE A 161 -9.76 -2.54 11.90
CA ILE A 161 -8.51 -2.00 12.48
C ILE A 161 -7.33 -2.97 12.34
N ASP A 162 -7.56 -4.28 12.38
CA ASP A 162 -6.50 -5.27 12.22
C ASP A 162 -5.87 -5.17 10.82
N ASP A 163 -6.67 -4.92 9.78
CA ASP A 163 -6.19 -4.75 8.41
C ASP A 163 -5.36 -3.47 8.28
N ALA A 164 -5.80 -2.38 8.91
CA ALA A 164 -5.05 -1.13 8.94
C ALA A 164 -3.70 -1.30 9.66
N VAL A 165 -3.67 -2.03 10.79
CA VAL A 165 -2.44 -2.34 11.53
C VAL A 165 -1.49 -3.19 10.68
N GLN A 166 -1.99 -4.21 9.98
CA GLN A 166 -1.16 -5.03 9.08
C GLN A 166 -0.53 -4.18 7.97
N GLY A 167 -1.30 -3.32 7.34
CA GLY A 167 -0.80 -2.40 6.31
C GLY A 167 0.25 -1.43 6.86
N ASP A 168 0.03 -0.85 8.03
CA ASP A 168 0.99 0.04 8.68
C ASP A 168 2.29 -0.69 9.04
N ILE A 169 2.23 -1.92 9.54
CA ILE A 169 3.42 -2.74 9.81
C ILE A 169 4.29 -2.86 8.54
N ILE A 170 3.72 -3.15 7.38
CA ILE A 170 4.48 -3.24 6.12
C ILE A 170 5.17 -1.91 5.81
N CYS A 171 4.49 -0.79 5.97
CA CYS A 171 5.08 0.54 5.77
C CYS A 171 6.23 0.82 6.74
N GLN A 172 6.05 0.51 8.03
CA GLN A 172 7.05 0.73 9.07
C GLN A 172 8.30 -0.13 8.86
N ILE A 173 8.14 -1.43 8.60
CA ILE A 173 9.29 -2.31 8.36
C ILE A 173 10.00 -1.98 7.03
N SER A 174 9.28 -1.44 6.06
CA SER A 174 9.88 -0.92 4.82
C SER A 174 10.73 0.33 5.11
N ASP A 175 10.25 1.26 5.94
CA ASP A 175 11.05 2.42 6.38
C ASP A 175 12.31 1.99 7.14
N ILE A 176 12.19 0.99 8.02
CA ILE A 176 13.34 0.42 8.74
C ILE A 176 14.35 -0.18 7.74
N ALA A 177 13.90 -0.98 6.78
CA ALA A 177 14.78 -1.63 5.80
C ALA A 177 15.59 -0.61 5.00
N ILE A 178 14.94 0.43 4.46
CA ILE A 178 15.63 1.46 3.68
C ILE A 178 16.58 2.32 4.53
N ARG A 179 16.33 2.48 5.84
CA ARG A 179 17.24 3.17 6.77
C ARG A 179 18.47 2.34 7.13
N LEU A 180 18.32 1.01 7.19
CA LEU A 180 19.43 0.11 7.49
C LEU A 180 20.43 0.04 6.34
N GLU A 181 20.00 0.15 5.09
CA GLU A 181 20.89 0.16 3.93
C GLU A 181 21.76 1.44 3.86
N GLN A 182 21.33 2.53 4.51
CA GLN A 182 22.12 3.77 4.59
C GLN A 182 23.36 3.68 5.49
N LYS A 183 23.47 2.69 6.35
CA LYS A 183 24.57 2.52 7.32
C LYS A 183 25.67 1.62 6.78
#